data_10ca496f293f9491d4bf8f21656e7345
#
_entry.id   10ca496f293f9491d4bf8f21656e7345
#
_cell.length_a   1.000
_cell.length_b   1.000
_cell.length_c   1.000
_cell.angle_alpha   90.00
_cell.angle_beta   90.00
_cell.angle_gamma   90.00
#
_symmetry.space_group_name_H-M   'P 1'
#
loop_
_entity.id
_entity.type
_entity.pdbx_description
1 polymer ?
#
loop_
_entity_poly.entity_id
_entity_poly.type
_entity_poly.pdbx_seq_one_letter_code
_entity_poly.pdbx_strand_id
1 'polypeptide(L)'
;METAKELKKWTAALVPAEKRFIKLLGKARGGNDSQQLELFDWLNEHPGGEAFPEDAKFMQNLPTVANRLKDLVLDGLRLLHKDDNVDARLRTNLDEIALLCSKKLFRPATRLLRRTKKIALDTCRYDMALQCLSWEMKLDEPSRETMETLREEEITVYEKLGELRDLQYRHDVLLSLVRQYFFHRDAHIHEKVRSLSGAEHIARIAESGAYVEQALAVNIIGLRSLYERDPASALGLYQKLLKTWQKQPGWQQDQTALLLMICKSYLNICFYMPVDWTEVRKYLAIMSAFGGLNKDDQRNFREIVYQNQFALALNTGRFDLVKTLIPEIDGWLQEEEGQLSDAQALPFLCNFTVAEFLSENYSGANRFAQRILNLPNRKARIDIHDFALTLQAVIQYELNNTGLNEYLTQSGKRHFRKKETYEVQFELLVFRQLELLLRANSEKEKKQVFRNLLTSLEQLAKEIPASIPLLGLNEVTMWAHAKLNGVSLQAVFLREVEKNLAALREAGGMVPEEKN
;
A
#
# COMPACT_ATOMS: atom_id res chain seq x y z
N MET A 1 5.35 -18.81 -31.31
CA MET A 1 6.03 -17.49 -31.20
C MET A 1 5.66 -16.72 -29.95
N GLU A 2 4.38 -16.67 -29.58
CA GLU A 2 3.92 -15.96 -28.36
C GLU A 2 4.52 -16.54 -27.07
N THR A 3 4.45 -17.86 -26.88
CA THR A 3 5.04 -18.55 -25.73
C THR A 3 6.56 -18.33 -25.58
N ALA A 4 7.29 -18.23 -26.67
CA ALA A 4 8.75 -17.97 -26.60
C ALA A 4 9.05 -16.51 -26.18
N LYS A 5 8.17 -15.54 -26.56
CA LYS A 5 8.28 -14.16 -26.10
C LYS A 5 7.91 -14.02 -24.62
N GLU A 6 6.93 -14.79 -24.13
CA GLU A 6 6.60 -14.87 -22.70
C GLU A 6 7.75 -15.47 -21.90
N LEU A 7 8.34 -16.58 -22.34
CA LEU A 7 9.45 -17.22 -21.67
C LEU A 7 10.66 -16.31 -21.52
N LYS A 8 10.87 -15.38 -22.43
CA LYS A 8 11.90 -14.36 -22.30
C LYS A 8 11.69 -13.47 -21.07
N LYS A 9 10.46 -13.04 -20.83
CA LYS A 9 10.12 -12.29 -19.61
C LYS A 9 10.31 -13.15 -18.36
N TRP A 10 9.96 -14.42 -18.42
CA TRP A 10 10.13 -15.35 -17.30
C TRP A 10 11.61 -15.54 -16.97
N THR A 11 12.44 -15.86 -17.96
CA THR A 11 13.89 -16.08 -17.73
C THR A 11 14.61 -14.82 -17.23
N ALA A 12 14.15 -13.63 -17.65
CA ALA A 12 14.67 -12.35 -17.14
C ALA A 12 14.30 -12.12 -15.66
N ALA A 13 13.14 -12.61 -15.22
CA ALA A 13 12.69 -12.49 -13.84
C ALA A 13 13.36 -13.47 -12.86
N LEU A 14 13.97 -14.58 -13.37
CA LEU A 14 14.60 -15.59 -12.53
C LEU A 14 15.88 -15.07 -11.88
N VAL A 15 16.05 -15.37 -10.57
CA VAL A 15 17.30 -15.11 -9.87
C VAL A 15 18.38 -16.16 -10.21
N PRO A 16 19.69 -15.87 -9.98
CA PRO A 16 20.76 -16.78 -10.36
C PRO A 16 20.67 -18.19 -9.75
N ALA A 17 20.11 -18.33 -8.54
CA ALA A 17 19.91 -19.62 -7.89
C ALA A 17 18.85 -20.46 -8.61
N GLU A 18 17.74 -19.85 -9.00
CA GLU A 18 16.65 -20.48 -9.77
C GLU A 18 17.16 -20.94 -11.14
N LYS A 19 17.88 -20.07 -11.84
CA LYS A 19 18.49 -20.42 -13.14
C LYS A 19 19.38 -21.64 -13.05
N ARG A 20 20.22 -21.71 -12.01
CA ARG A 20 21.09 -22.88 -11.76
C ARG A 20 20.29 -24.14 -11.48
N PHE A 21 19.27 -24.05 -10.64
CA PHE A 21 18.44 -25.19 -10.28
C PHE A 21 17.66 -25.74 -11.49
N ILE A 22 17.06 -24.87 -12.30
CA ILE A 22 16.32 -25.24 -13.52
C ILE A 22 17.26 -25.95 -14.52
N LYS A 23 18.50 -25.44 -14.69
CA LYS A 23 19.51 -26.13 -15.52
C LYS A 23 19.84 -27.54 -15.00
N LEU A 24 20.02 -27.68 -13.69
CA LEU A 24 20.29 -28.99 -13.08
C LEU A 24 19.12 -29.96 -13.29
N LEU A 25 17.91 -29.50 -13.07
CA LEU A 25 16.68 -30.29 -13.27
C LEU A 25 16.54 -30.71 -14.74
N GLY A 26 16.78 -29.78 -15.66
CA GLY A 26 16.73 -30.05 -17.11
C GLY A 26 17.75 -31.10 -17.56
N LYS A 27 19.01 -31.02 -17.05
CA LYS A 27 20.04 -32.02 -17.29
C LYS A 27 19.66 -33.40 -16.75
N ALA A 28 19.08 -33.46 -15.55
CA ALA A 28 18.62 -34.71 -14.95
C ALA A 28 17.47 -35.37 -15.72
N ARG A 29 16.59 -34.59 -16.36
CA ARG A 29 15.45 -35.10 -17.14
C ARG A 29 15.71 -35.37 -18.59
N GLY A 30 16.55 -34.59 -19.26
CA GLY A 30 16.74 -34.63 -20.72
C GLY A 30 18.16 -34.75 -21.22
N GLY A 31 19.16 -34.90 -20.33
CA GLY A 31 20.57 -34.91 -20.70
C GLY A 31 21.13 -33.52 -21.06
N ASN A 32 22.43 -33.48 -21.35
CA ASN A 32 23.13 -32.21 -21.64
C ASN A 32 22.75 -31.59 -23.00
N ASP A 33 22.28 -32.39 -23.96
CA ASP A 33 21.93 -31.95 -25.33
C ASP A 33 20.45 -31.65 -25.53
N SER A 34 19.74 -31.31 -24.46
CA SER A 34 18.33 -31.00 -24.51
C SER A 34 18.07 -29.65 -25.21
N GLN A 35 17.26 -29.66 -26.27
CA GLN A 35 16.83 -28.44 -26.98
C GLN A 35 16.17 -27.40 -26.04
N GLN A 36 15.56 -27.87 -24.95
CA GLN A 36 14.99 -26.98 -23.93
C GLN A 36 16.07 -26.20 -23.19
N LEU A 37 17.20 -26.84 -22.87
CA LEU A 37 18.31 -26.16 -22.20
C LEU A 37 19.05 -25.22 -23.14
N GLU A 38 19.19 -25.60 -24.42
CA GLU A 38 19.75 -24.73 -25.45
C GLU A 38 18.89 -23.44 -25.59
N LEU A 39 17.57 -23.57 -25.66
CA LEU A 39 16.66 -22.43 -25.67
C LEU A 39 16.75 -21.61 -24.37
N PHE A 40 16.82 -22.27 -23.20
CA PHE A 40 16.95 -21.59 -21.92
C PHE A 40 18.24 -20.78 -21.82
N ASP A 41 19.36 -21.34 -22.27
CA ASP A 41 20.64 -20.65 -22.25
C ASP A 41 20.66 -19.48 -23.22
N TRP A 42 20.12 -19.65 -24.42
CA TRP A 42 19.98 -18.55 -25.38
C TRP A 42 19.14 -17.40 -24.82
N LEU A 43 17.99 -17.69 -24.19
CA LEU A 43 17.12 -16.68 -23.57
C LEU A 43 17.80 -15.92 -22.43
N ASN A 44 18.70 -16.58 -21.68
CA ASN A 44 19.46 -15.95 -20.61
C ASN A 44 20.59 -15.03 -21.12
N GLU A 45 21.20 -15.39 -22.24
CA GLU A 45 22.31 -14.66 -22.86
C GLU A 45 21.81 -13.45 -23.67
N HIS A 46 20.56 -13.47 -24.17
CA HIS A 46 19.97 -12.45 -25.02
C HIS A 46 18.70 -11.82 -24.42
N PRO A 47 18.80 -11.11 -23.28
CA PRO A 47 17.63 -10.50 -22.64
C PRO A 47 17.02 -9.35 -23.47
N GLY A 48 17.81 -8.70 -24.35
CA GLY A 48 17.47 -7.49 -25.10
C GLY A 48 16.50 -7.63 -26.28
N GLY A 49 16.12 -8.85 -26.72
CA GLY A 49 15.11 -8.98 -27.81
C GLY A 49 15.65 -9.33 -29.17
N GLU A 50 16.86 -9.84 -29.24
CA GLU A 50 17.47 -10.33 -30.49
C GLU A 50 16.63 -11.41 -31.18
N ALA A 51 16.72 -11.51 -32.50
CA ALA A 51 16.04 -12.55 -33.25
C ALA A 51 16.66 -13.92 -32.94
N PHE A 52 15.83 -14.97 -32.90
CA PHE A 52 16.33 -16.33 -32.68
C PHE A 52 17.27 -16.74 -33.82
N PRO A 53 18.38 -17.44 -33.53
CA PRO A 53 19.31 -17.95 -34.55
C PRO A 53 18.61 -19.02 -35.40
N GLU A 54 18.61 -18.84 -36.72
CA GLU A 54 17.89 -19.73 -37.66
C GLU A 54 18.43 -21.18 -37.68
N ASP A 55 19.69 -21.35 -37.34
CA ASP A 55 20.42 -22.61 -37.32
C ASP A 55 20.33 -23.39 -36.00
N ALA A 56 19.72 -22.82 -34.97
CA ALA A 56 19.57 -23.47 -33.68
C ALA A 56 18.66 -24.70 -33.75
N LYS A 57 19.05 -25.80 -33.08
CA LYS A 57 18.30 -27.07 -33.07
C LYS A 57 16.88 -26.90 -32.54
N PHE A 58 16.65 -25.99 -31.58
CA PHE A 58 15.33 -25.73 -31.03
C PHE A 58 14.38 -25.04 -32.01
N MET A 59 14.87 -24.41 -33.08
CA MET A 59 14.05 -23.74 -34.09
C MET A 59 13.19 -24.69 -34.89
N GLN A 60 13.65 -25.93 -35.13
CA GLN A 60 12.89 -26.95 -35.88
C GLN A 60 11.51 -27.22 -35.26
N ASN A 61 11.37 -27.06 -33.96
CA ASN A 61 10.12 -27.32 -33.23
C ASN A 61 9.91 -26.33 -32.08
N LEU A 62 10.21 -25.05 -32.33
CA LEU A 62 10.19 -23.98 -31.32
C LEU A 62 8.93 -23.97 -30.44
N PRO A 63 7.69 -24.11 -30.96
CA PRO A 63 6.50 -24.12 -30.08
C PRO A 63 6.51 -25.26 -29.07
N THR A 64 6.91 -26.46 -29.48
CA THR A 64 6.96 -27.63 -28.59
C THR A 64 8.08 -27.52 -27.57
N VAL A 65 9.26 -27.06 -28.00
CA VAL A 65 10.41 -26.85 -27.12
C VAL A 65 10.13 -25.75 -26.11
N ALA A 66 9.48 -24.65 -26.53
CA ALA A 66 9.08 -23.56 -25.64
C ALA A 66 8.06 -24.02 -24.57
N ASN A 67 7.05 -24.81 -24.94
CA ASN A 67 6.10 -25.37 -23.96
C ASN A 67 6.80 -26.30 -22.96
N ARG A 68 7.66 -27.19 -23.43
CA ARG A 68 8.46 -28.07 -22.54
C ARG A 68 9.39 -27.29 -21.62
N LEU A 69 9.97 -26.19 -22.12
CA LEU A 69 10.80 -25.31 -21.29
C LEU A 69 9.93 -24.57 -20.24
N LYS A 70 8.74 -24.13 -20.61
CA LYS A 70 7.78 -23.55 -19.67
C LYS A 70 7.48 -24.52 -18.53
N ASP A 71 7.16 -25.77 -18.85
CA ASP A 71 6.91 -26.81 -17.85
C ASP A 71 8.14 -27.07 -16.97
N LEU A 72 9.34 -27.14 -17.56
CA LEU A 72 10.59 -27.31 -16.82
C LEU A 72 10.85 -26.13 -15.85
N VAL A 73 10.62 -24.90 -16.28
CA VAL A 73 10.77 -23.71 -15.43
C VAL A 73 9.78 -23.76 -14.26
N LEU A 74 8.50 -24.04 -14.53
CA LEU A 74 7.47 -24.13 -13.48
C LEU A 74 7.76 -25.26 -12.48
N ASP A 75 8.16 -26.43 -12.97
CA ASP A 75 8.53 -27.55 -12.11
C ASP A 75 9.78 -27.22 -11.27
N GLY A 76 10.77 -26.57 -11.87
CA GLY A 76 11.96 -26.13 -11.17
C GLY A 76 11.64 -25.13 -10.05
N LEU A 77 10.83 -24.13 -10.34
CA LEU A 77 10.37 -23.15 -9.34
C LEU A 77 9.55 -23.82 -8.23
N ARG A 78 8.60 -24.70 -8.59
CA ARG A 78 7.79 -25.45 -7.61
C ARG A 78 8.66 -26.28 -6.66
N LEU A 79 9.65 -27.02 -7.19
CA LEU A 79 10.53 -27.87 -6.38
C LEU A 79 11.48 -27.05 -5.50
N LEU A 80 11.98 -25.93 -6.00
CA LEU A 80 12.89 -25.07 -5.25
C LEU A 80 12.17 -24.35 -4.10
N HIS A 81 10.96 -23.87 -4.36
CA HIS A 81 10.16 -23.03 -3.43
C HIS A 81 9.07 -23.79 -2.67
N LYS A 82 9.12 -25.13 -2.65
CA LYS A 82 8.08 -25.98 -2.03
C LYS A 82 7.86 -25.73 -0.54
N ASP A 83 8.89 -25.24 0.15
CA ASP A 83 8.89 -25.01 1.60
C ASP A 83 8.94 -23.51 1.96
N ASP A 84 8.93 -22.59 0.98
CA ASP A 84 9.13 -21.15 1.20
C ASP A 84 7.97 -20.49 1.97
N ASN A 85 6.78 -21.04 1.85
CA ASN A 85 5.61 -20.55 2.57
C ASN A 85 4.64 -21.69 2.92
N VAL A 86 3.72 -21.41 3.85
CA VAL A 86 2.73 -22.39 4.32
C VAL A 86 1.88 -22.94 3.18
N ASP A 87 1.45 -22.11 2.25
CA ASP A 87 0.58 -22.54 1.15
C ASP A 87 1.29 -23.53 0.21
N ALA A 88 2.57 -23.27 -0.13
CA ALA A 88 3.38 -24.18 -0.94
C ALA A 88 3.59 -25.52 -0.22
N ARG A 89 3.92 -25.46 1.07
CA ARG A 89 4.12 -26.66 1.92
C ARG A 89 2.85 -27.48 2.05
N LEU A 90 1.71 -26.85 2.30
CA LEU A 90 0.42 -27.56 2.42
C LEU A 90 0.01 -28.25 1.11
N ARG A 91 0.18 -27.58 -0.04
CA ARG A 91 -0.10 -28.18 -1.36
C ARG A 91 0.82 -29.36 -1.62
N THR A 92 2.13 -29.22 -1.36
CA THR A 92 3.11 -30.31 -1.50
C THR A 92 2.73 -31.51 -0.62
N ASN A 93 2.37 -31.26 0.65
CA ASN A 93 1.95 -32.33 1.54
C ASN A 93 0.69 -33.06 1.05
N LEU A 94 -0.31 -32.33 0.51
CA LEU A 94 -1.52 -32.93 -0.06
C LEU A 94 -1.21 -33.81 -1.28
N ASP A 95 -0.31 -33.37 -2.17
CA ASP A 95 0.18 -34.15 -3.30
C ASP A 95 0.92 -35.41 -2.81
N GLU A 96 1.78 -35.30 -1.81
CA GLU A 96 2.51 -36.42 -1.20
C GLU A 96 1.55 -37.43 -0.54
N ILE A 97 0.50 -36.96 0.16
CA ILE A 97 -0.56 -37.82 0.72
C ILE A 97 -1.22 -38.62 -0.39
N ALA A 98 -1.60 -37.98 -1.50
CA ALA A 98 -2.21 -38.66 -2.64
C ALA A 98 -1.26 -39.73 -3.25
N LEU A 99 0.03 -39.42 -3.38
CA LEU A 99 1.03 -40.35 -3.86
C LEU A 99 1.22 -41.55 -2.92
N LEU A 100 1.32 -41.32 -1.61
CA LEU A 100 1.44 -42.38 -0.62
C LEU A 100 0.21 -43.30 -0.64
N CYS A 101 -0.98 -42.75 -0.77
CA CYS A 101 -2.23 -43.51 -0.89
C CYS A 101 -2.26 -44.37 -2.16
N SER A 102 -1.82 -43.82 -3.29
CA SER A 102 -1.74 -44.58 -4.56
C SER A 102 -0.79 -45.78 -4.47
N LYS A 103 0.22 -45.72 -3.58
CA LYS A 103 1.18 -46.79 -3.28
C LYS A 103 0.72 -47.67 -2.11
N LYS A 104 -0.51 -47.51 -1.61
CA LYS A 104 -1.04 -48.23 -0.44
C LYS A 104 -0.24 -48.07 0.85
N LEU A 105 0.50 -46.96 0.97
CA LEU A 105 1.30 -46.62 2.15
C LEU A 105 0.45 -45.79 3.14
N PHE A 106 -0.61 -46.37 3.67
CA PHE A 106 -1.63 -45.67 4.45
C PHE A 106 -1.08 -45.10 5.78
N ARG A 107 -0.24 -45.84 6.53
CA ARG A 107 0.31 -45.35 7.80
C ARG A 107 1.13 -44.07 7.69
N PRO A 108 2.12 -43.92 6.77
CA PRO A 108 2.81 -42.64 6.55
C PRO A 108 1.85 -41.57 6.02
N ALA A 109 0.90 -41.89 5.15
CA ALA A 109 -0.10 -40.94 4.64
C ALA A 109 -0.93 -40.34 5.80
N THR A 110 -1.46 -41.17 6.71
CA THR A 110 -2.24 -40.70 7.86
C THR A 110 -1.42 -39.80 8.81
N ARG A 111 -0.14 -40.13 9.04
CA ARG A 111 0.73 -39.26 9.88
C ARG A 111 0.95 -37.90 9.22
N LEU A 112 1.24 -37.87 7.92
CA LEU A 112 1.42 -36.64 7.18
C LEU A 112 0.12 -35.82 7.16
N LEU A 113 -1.02 -36.48 6.92
CA LEU A 113 -2.34 -35.87 6.87
C LEU A 113 -2.72 -35.15 8.16
N ARG A 114 -2.55 -35.81 9.32
CA ARG A 114 -2.82 -35.21 10.64
C ARG A 114 -1.96 -33.95 10.88
N ARG A 115 -0.67 -34.02 10.52
CA ARG A 115 0.22 -32.87 10.63
C ARG A 115 -0.21 -31.74 9.70
N THR A 116 -0.57 -32.05 8.46
CA THR A 116 -1.00 -31.09 7.44
C THR A 116 -2.30 -30.41 7.85
N LYS A 117 -3.30 -31.19 8.33
CA LYS A 117 -4.56 -30.64 8.86
C LYS A 117 -4.32 -29.66 10.01
N LYS A 118 -3.47 -30.05 10.96
CA LYS A 118 -3.13 -29.15 12.07
C LYS A 118 -2.52 -27.83 11.58
N ILE A 119 -1.55 -27.88 10.67
CA ILE A 119 -0.93 -26.67 10.12
C ILE A 119 -1.99 -25.81 9.39
N ALA A 120 -2.87 -26.43 8.58
CA ALA A 120 -3.92 -25.73 7.86
C ALA A 120 -4.89 -24.99 8.81
N LEU A 121 -5.31 -25.65 9.89
CA LEU A 121 -6.17 -25.05 10.92
C LEU A 121 -5.46 -23.92 11.68
N ASP A 122 -4.22 -24.16 12.14
CA ASP A 122 -3.43 -23.19 12.91
C ASP A 122 -3.10 -21.92 12.08
N THR A 123 -3.09 -22.04 10.75
CA THR A 123 -2.78 -20.93 9.82
C THR A 123 -3.99 -20.39 9.06
N CYS A 124 -5.21 -20.76 9.47
CA CYS A 124 -6.48 -20.34 8.85
C CYS A 124 -6.58 -20.68 7.34
N ARG A 125 -5.95 -21.81 6.92
CA ARG A 125 -6.10 -22.36 5.56
C ARG A 125 -7.24 -23.37 5.53
N TYR A 126 -8.45 -22.90 5.81
CA TYR A 126 -9.64 -23.73 6.00
C TYR A 126 -10.02 -24.55 4.76
N ASP A 127 -9.80 -24.03 3.57
CA ASP A 127 -9.98 -24.76 2.30
C ASP A 127 -9.05 -25.98 2.20
N MET A 128 -7.81 -25.87 2.66
CA MET A 128 -6.88 -27.01 2.71
C MET A 128 -7.18 -27.96 3.87
N ALA A 129 -7.70 -27.42 5.01
CA ALA A 129 -8.19 -28.26 6.10
C ALA A 129 -9.37 -29.14 5.66
N LEU A 130 -10.31 -28.61 4.87
CA LEU A 130 -11.41 -29.39 4.27
C LEU A 130 -10.90 -30.49 3.33
N GLN A 131 -9.86 -30.22 2.55
CA GLN A 131 -9.22 -31.26 1.73
C GLN A 131 -8.62 -32.37 2.61
N CYS A 132 -7.97 -31.98 3.72
CA CYS A 132 -7.46 -32.97 4.68
C CYS A 132 -8.57 -33.83 5.30
N LEU A 133 -9.70 -33.24 5.70
CA LEU A 133 -10.85 -33.95 6.23
C LEU A 133 -11.43 -34.93 5.19
N SER A 134 -11.52 -34.50 3.94
CA SER A 134 -11.95 -35.38 2.83
C SER A 134 -11.02 -36.60 2.65
N TRP A 135 -9.71 -36.46 2.89
CA TRP A 135 -8.78 -37.59 2.89
C TRP A 135 -8.93 -38.48 4.14
N GLU A 136 -9.16 -37.90 5.33
CA GLU A 136 -9.40 -38.68 6.56
C GLU A 136 -10.62 -39.60 6.42
N MET A 137 -11.72 -39.10 5.81
CA MET A 137 -12.90 -39.89 5.53
C MET A 137 -12.67 -41.07 4.56
N LYS A 138 -11.62 -41.00 3.73
CA LYS A 138 -11.33 -42.03 2.68
C LYS A 138 -10.27 -43.04 3.14
N LEU A 139 -9.37 -42.66 4.07
CA LEU A 139 -8.17 -43.45 4.33
C LEU A 139 -8.34 -44.59 5.32
N ASP A 140 -9.18 -44.44 6.32
CA ASP A 140 -9.22 -45.35 7.48
C ASP A 140 -10.50 -46.23 7.56
N GLU A 141 -11.38 -46.25 6.52
CA GLU A 141 -12.70 -46.85 6.62
C GLU A 141 -13.34 -46.59 7.99
N PRO A 142 -13.57 -45.30 8.33
CA PRO A 142 -13.88 -44.91 9.70
C PRO A 142 -15.16 -45.54 10.20
N SER A 143 -15.21 -45.88 11.48
CA SER A 143 -16.44 -46.29 12.15
C SER A 143 -17.52 -45.22 11.99
N ARG A 144 -18.79 -45.59 12.13
CA ARG A 144 -19.91 -44.63 12.08
C ARG A 144 -19.67 -43.42 13.03
N GLU A 145 -19.26 -43.69 14.24
CA GLU A 145 -18.98 -42.65 15.27
C GLU A 145 -17.86 -41.70 14.83
N THR A 146 -16.79 -42.25 14.24
CA THR A 146 -15.69 -41.44 13.68
C THR A 146 -16.17 -40.61 12.48
N MET A 147 -17.04 -41.15 11.61
CA MET A 147 -17.62 -40.40 10.51
C MET A 147 -18.52 -39.25 10.98
N GLU A 148 -19.31 -39.47 12.03
CA GLU A 148 -20.12 -38.40 12.64
C GLU A 148 -19.25 -37.27 13.19
N THR A 149 -18.17 -37.60 13.92
CA THR A 149 -17.19 -36.62 14.45
C THR A 149 -16.49 -35.85 13.33
N LEU A 150 -16.02 -36.53 12.29
CA LEU A 150 -15.38 -35.86 11.13
C LEU A 150 -16.35 -34.94 10.39
N ARG A 151 -17.63 -35.33 10.34
CA ARG A 151 -18.67 -34.49 9.75
C ARG A 151 -18.96 -33.23 10.56
N GLU A 152 -18.97 -33.32 11.88
CA GLU A 152 -19.11 -32.16 12.76
C GLU A 152 -17.90 -31.21 12.64
N GLU A 153 -16.68 -31.77 12.57
CA GLU A 153 -15.47 -31.01 12.34
C GLU A 153 -15.53 -30.30 10.98
N GLU A 154 -15.96 -31.00 9.92
CA GLU A 154 -16.12 -30.45 8.58
C GLU A 154 -17.10 -29.26 8.57
N ILE A 155 -18.26 -29.39 9.23
CA ILE A 155 -19.24 -28.29 9.36
C ILE A 155 -18.60 -27.10 10.04
N THR A 156 -17.89 -27.32 11.17
CA THR A 156 -17.18 -26.24 11.89
C THR A 156 -16.15 -25.53 11.02
N VAL A 157 -15.42 -26.28 10.19
CA VAL A 157 -14.41 -25.70 9.28
C VAL A 157 -15.08 -24.92 8.15
N TYR A 158 -16.23 -25.37 7.63
CA TYR A 158 -17.03 -24.61 6.64
C TYR A 158 -17.54 -23.29 7.22
N GLU A 159 -18.02 -23.28 8.46
CA GLU A 159 -18.44 -22.05 9.16
C GLU A 159 -17.30 -21.07 9.28
N LYS A 160 -16.12 -21.52 9.75
CA LYS A 160 -14.90 -20.67 9.83
C LYS A 160 -14.46 -20.15 8.46
N LEU A 161 -14.51 -20.98 7.42
CA LEU A 161 -14.22 -20.53 6.06
C LEU A 161 -15.19 -19.44 5.60
N GLY A 162 -16.49 -19.61 5.90
CA GLY A 162 -17.52 -18.63 5.61
C GLY A 162 -17.26 -17.30 6.32
N GLU A 163 -16.95 -17.33 7.62
CA GLU A 163 -16.60 -16.13 8.40
C GLU A 163 -15.36 -15.43 7.85
N LEU A 164 -14.29 -16.18 7.56
CA LEU A 164 -13.06 -15.61 6.99
C LEU A 164 -13.32 -14.94 5.63
N ARG A 165 -14.13 -15.56 4.77
CA ARG A 165 -14.51 -15.00 3.47
C ARG A 165 -15.38 -13.74 3.60
N ASP A 166 -16.29 -13.71 4.56
CA ASP A 166 -17.08 -12.51 4.86
C ASP A 166 -16.19 -11.36 5.34
N LEU A 167 -15.24 -11.63 6.23
CA LEU A 167 -14.26 -10.63 6.67
C LEU A 167 -13.40 -10.11 5.52
N GLN A 168 -12.89 -10.98 4.65
CA GLN A 168 -12.14 -10.59 3.46
C GLN A 168 -12.97 -9.68 2.54
N TYR A 169 -14.19 -10.09 2.23
CA TYR A 169 -15.12 -9.30 1.40
C TYR A 169 -15.38 -7.91 2.02
N ARG A 170 -15.70 -7.86 3.31
CA ARG A 170 -15.94 -6.60 4.03
C ARG A 170 -14.72 -5.70 4.00
N HIS A 171 -13.55 -6.25 4.29
CA HIS A 171 -12.28 -5.52 4.25
C HIS A 171 -12.03 -4.90 2.87
N ASP A 172 -12.12 -5.70 1.80
CA ASP A 172 -11.77 -5.26 0.45
C ASP A 172 -12.76 -4.21 -0.09
N VAL A 173 -14.05 -4.41 0.16
CA VAL A 173 -15.08 -3.44 -0.22
C VAL A 173 -14.93 -2.15 0.60
N LEU A 174 -14.72 -2.25 1.91
CA LEU A 174 -14.53 -1.09 2.77
C LEU A 174 -13.26 -0.30 2.39
N LEU A 175 -12.16 -0.99 2.10
CA LEU A 175 -10.92 -0.37 1.61
C LEU A 175 -11.15 0.40 0.30
N SER A 176 -11.91 -0.19 -0.63
CA SER A 176 -12.29 0.47 -1.89
C SER A 176 -13.15 1.72 -1.65
N LEU A 177 -14.16 1.63 -0.78
CA LEU A 177 -15.04 2.74 -0.43
C LEU A 177 -14.30 3.88 0.26
N VAL A 178 -13.44 3.55 1.23
CA VAL A 178 -12.64 4.56 1.95
C VAL A 178 -11.67 5.26 1.00
N ARG A 179 -11.04 4.53 0.08
CA ARG A 179 -10.22 5.12 -0.98
C ARG A 179 -11.05 6.03 -1.89
N GLN A 180 -12.20 5.58 -2.33
CA GLN A 180 -13.12 6.37 -3.15
C GLN A 180 -13.52 7.67 -2.43
N TYR A 181 -13.85 7.60 -1.16
CA TYR A 181 -14.17 8.76 -0.33
C TYR A 181 -13.01 9.75 -0.26
N PHE A 182 -11.81 9.30 0.13
CA PHE A 182 -10.66 10.19 0.28
C PHE A 182 -10.14 10.73 -1.05
N PHE A 183 -10.21 9.94 -2.14
CA PHE A 183 -9.62 10.33 -3.42
C PHE A 183 -10.60 11.06 -4.33
N HIS A 184 -11.90 10.78 -4.22
CA HIS A 184 -12.96 11.34 -5.07
C HIS A 184 -13.97 12.18 -4.29
N ARG A 185 -13.82 12.33 -2.98
CA ARG A 185 -14.69 13.12 -2.10
C ARG A 185 -16.18 12.72 -2.18
N ASP A 186 -16.47 11.42 -2.37
CA ASP A 186 -17.83 10.90 -2.48
C ASP A 186 -18.45 10.73 -1.09
N ALA A 187 -19.43 11.56 -0.74
CA ALA A 187 -20.10 11.54 0.56
C ALA A 187 -21.23 10.50 0.66
N HIS A 188 -21.66 9.87 -0.44
CA HIS A 188 -22.82 8.97 -0.47
C HIS A 188 -22.55 7.55 0.06
N ILE A 189 -21.37 7.30 0.62
CA ILE A 189 -20.95 5.97 1.07
C ILE A 189 -21.17 5.67 2.56
N HIS A 190 -21.70 6.63 3.33
CA HIS A 190 -21.83 6.51 4.80
C HIS A 190 -22.57 5.27 5.27
N GLU A 191 -23.75 5.00 4.70
CA GLU A 191 -24.57 3.86 5.10
C GLU A 191 -23.85 2.54 4.82
N LYS A 192 -23.19 2.46 3.67
CA LYS A 192 -22.45 1.25 3.27
C LYS A 192 -21.21 1.02 4.13
N VAL A 193 -20.49 2.07 4.52
CA VAL A 193 -19.37 1.96 5.47
C VAL A 193 -19.84 1.42 6.80
N ARG A 194 -20.94 1.95 7.36
CA ARG A 194 -21.51 1.48 8.62
C ARG A 194 -21.99 0.04 8.55
N SER A 195 -22.67 -0.36 7.48
CA SER A 195 -23.17 -1.74 7.30
C SER A 195 -22.04 -2.77 7.21
N LEU A 196 -20.91 -2.41 6.59
CA LEU A 196 -19.75 -3.30 6.45
C LEU A 196 -18.91 -3.41 7.72
N SER A 197 -18.83 -2.34 8.51
CA SER A 197 -17.91 -2.25 9.65
C SER A 197 -18.57 -2.28 11.03
N GLY A 198 -19.90 -2.09 11.13
CA GLY A 198 -20.62 -1.90 12.37
C GLY A 198 -21.10 -3.18 13.08
N ALA A 199 -20.77 -4.36 12.57
CA ALA A 199 -21.23 -5.60 13.14
C ALA A 199 -20.50 -5.95 14.47
N GLU A 200 -21.27 -6.25 15.54
CA GLU A 200 -20.73 -6.60 16.87
C GLU A 200 -19.78 -7.81 16.82
N HIS A 201 -20.03 -8.77 15.90
CA HIS A 201 -19.15 -9.92 15.75
C HIS A 201 -17.74 -9.54 15.28
N ILE A 202 -17.57 -8.44 14.49
CA ILE A 202 -16.24 -7.95 14.05
C ILE A 202 -15.42 -7.51 15.27
N ALA A 203 -16.03 -6.82 16.24
CA ALA A 203 -15.34 -6.42 17.46
C ALA A 203 -14.90 -7.65 18.28
N ARG A 204 -15.74 -8.68 18.40
CA ARG A 204 -15.38 -9.94 19.08
C ARG A 204 -14.23 -10.66 18.38
N ILE A 205 -14.25 -10.74 17.05
CA ILE A 205 -13.16 -11.37 16.29
C ILE A 205 -11.86 -10.57 16.46
N ALA A 206 -11.91 -9.25 16.47
CA ALA A 206 -10.73 -8.40 16.70
C ALA A 206 -10.06 -8.65 18.07
N GLU A 207 -10.81 -9.10 19.06
CA GLU A 207 -10.29 -9.40 20.39
C GLU A 207 -9.81 -10.85 20.59
N SER A 208 -10.50 -11.82 19.99
CA SER A 208 -10.36 -13.26 20.33
C SER A 208 -10.35 -14.22 19.15
N GLY A 209 -10.43 -13.74 17.92
CA GLY A 209 -10.37 -14.57 16.72
C GLY A 209 -8.99 -15.20 16.48
N ALA A 210 -8.89 -16.10 15.52
CA ALA A 210 -7.62 -16.57 15.03
C ALA A 210 -6.82 -15.41 14.41
N TYR A 211 -5.50 -15.52 14.37
CA TYR A 211 -4.63 -14.38 14.02
C TYR A 211 -4.98 -13.67 12.70
N VAL A 212 -5.27 -14.43 11.64
CA VAL A 212 -5.64 -13.86 10.32
C VAL A 212 -6.99 -13.15 10.39
N GLU A 213 -7.95 -13.74 11.11
CA GLU A 213 -9.27 -13.17 11.34
C GLU A 213 -9.18 -11.89 12.18
N GLN A 214 -8.39 -11.92 13.27
CA GLN A 214 -8.10 -10.73 14.08
C GLN A 214 -7.51 -9.60 13.23
N ALA A 215 -6.54 -9.92 12.38
CA ALA A 215 -5.88 -8.95 11.53
C ALA A 215 -6.86 -8.25 10.56
N LEU A 216 -7.74 -9.01 9.92
CA LEU A 216 -8.78 -8.46 9.04
C LEU A 216 -9.80 -7.64 9.83
N ALA A 217 -10.28 -8.14 10.97
CA ALA A 217 -11.25 -7.45 11.82
C ALA A 217 -10.67 -6.11 12.36
N VAL A 218 -9.43 -6.11 12.85
CA VAL A 218 -8.72 -4.90 13.29
C VAL A 218 -8.57 -3.91 12.13
N ASN A 219 -8.25 -4.38 10.92
CA ASN A 219 -8.16 -3.52 9.75
C ASN A 219 -9.53 -2.93 9.33
N ILE A 220 -10.62 -3.69 9.42
CA ILE A 220 -11.97 -3.17 9.18
C ILE A 220 -12.29 -2.05 10.16
N ILE A 221 -12.01 -2.24 11.45
CA ILE A 221 -12.19 -1.21 12.49
C ILE A 221 -11.29 -0.01 12.20
N GLY A 222 -10.03 -0.23 11.81
CA GLY A 222 -9.10 0.82 11.45
C GLY A 222 -9.54 1.67 10.25
N LEU A 223 -10.02 1.04 9.18
CA LEU A 223 -10.56 1.74 8.01
C LEU A 223 -11.79 2.58 8.38
N ARG A 224 -12.69 2.03 9.22
CA ARG A 224 -13.83 2.77 9.76
C ARG A 224 -13.37 3.96 10.59
N SER A 225 -12.43 3.77 11.50
CA SER A 225 -11.94 4.83 12.39
C SER A 225 -11.30 5.98 11.62
N LEU A 226 -10.54 5.69 10.56
CA LEU A 226 -10.02 6.71 9.65
C LEU A 226 -11.14 7.47 8.93
N TYR A 227 -12.15 6.76 8.47
CA TYR A 227 -13.32 7.36 7.82
C TYR A 227 -14.13 8.26 8.77
N GLU A 228 -14.38 7.80 10.00
CA GLU A 228 -15.12 8.52 11.05
C GLU A 228 -14.25 9.59 11.76
N ARG A 229 -12.96 9.68 11.45
CA ARG A 229 -11.96 10.55 12.11
C ARG A 229 -11.83 10.31 13.61
N ASP A 230 -12.02 9.08 14.02
CA ASP A 230 -11.76 8.59 15.38
C ASP A 230 -10.64 7.52 15.38
N PRO A 231 -9.39 7.89 15.07
CA PRO A 231 -8.28 6.94 15.01
C PRO A 231 -7.97 6.30 16.37
N ALA A 232 -8.37 6.93 17.48
CA ALA A 232 -8.14 6.41 18.83
C ALA A 232 -8.79 5.03 19.05
N SER A 233 -9.96 4.81 18.47
CA SER A 233 -10.72 3.56 18.62
C SER A 233 -10.00 2.32 18.08
N ALA A 234 -9.09 2.48 17.12
CA ALA A 234 -8.35 1.37 16.51
C ALA A 234 -6.90 1.22 17.00
N LEU A 235 -6.29 2.29 17.53
CA LEU A 235 -4.87 2.31 17.88
C LEU A 235 -4.46 1.18 18.83
N GLY A 236 -5.21 1.00 19.92
CA GLY A 236 -4.93 -0.04 20.92
C GLY A 236 -5.05 -1.46 20.37
N LEU A 237 -5.97 -1.69 19.43
CA LEU A 237 -6.15 -2.99 18.77
C LEU A 237 -4.94 -3.33 17.89
N TYR A 238 -4.44 -2.37 17.10
CA TYR A 238 -3.24 -2.57 16.29
C TYR A 238 -2.00 -2.84 17.16
N GLN A 239 -1.82 -2.09 18.24
CA GLN A 239 -0.70 -2.30 19.18
C GLN A 239 -0.74 -3.69 19.80
N LYS A 240 -1.92 -4.16 20.25
CA LYS A 240 -2.12 -5.51 20.78
C LYS A 240 -1.78 -6.57 19.73
N LEU A 241 -2.27 -6.42 18.50
CA LEU A 241 -2.03 -7.35 17.41
C LEU A 241 -0.55 -7.44 17.06
N LEU A 242 0.14 -6.31 16.92
CA LEU A 242 1.57 -6.25 16.60
C LEU A 242 2.44 -6.85 17.72
N LYS A 243 2.09 -6.62 19.00
CA LYS A 243 2.76 -7.25 20.16
C LYS A 243 2.58 -8.77 20.17
N THR A 244 1.39 -9.25 19.83
CA THR A 244 1.12 -10.70 19.73
C THR A 244 1.97 -11.32 18.64
N TRP A 245 2.08 -10.64 17.51
CA TRP A 245 2.86 -11.12 16.39
C TRP A 245 4.36 -11.19 16.64
N GLN A 246 4.94 -10.21 17.35
CA GLN A 246 6.35 -10.25 17.75
C GLN A 246 6.72 -11.52 18.54
N LYS A 247 5.75 -12.12 19.25
CA LYS A 247 5.93 -13.36 20.01
C LYS A 247 5.86 -14.64 19.16
N GLN A 248 5.54 -14.53 17.87
CA GLN A 248 5.32 -15.65 16.95
C GLN A 248 6.20 -15.52 15.70
N PRO A 249 7.53 -15.73 15.79
CA PRO A 249 8.45 -15.49 14.66
C PRO A 249 8.10 -16.29 13.40
N GLY A 250 7.54 -17.50 13.53
CA GLY A 250 7.12 -18.31 12.38
C GLY A 250 6.00 -17.68 11.55
N TRP A 251 5.12 -16.91 12.17
CA TRP A 251 4.04 -16.21 11.46
C TRP A 251 4.56 -15.08 10.57
N GLN A 252 5.70 -14.52 10.92
CA GLN A 252 6.30 -13.42 10.19
C GLN A 252 6.68 -13.84 8.76
N GLN A 253 7.26 -15.01 8.61
CA GLN A 253 7.65 -15.55 7.29
C GLN A 253 6.43 -16.02 6.49
N ASP A 254 5.48 -16.67 7.16
CA ASP A 254 4.32 -17.28 6.52
C ASP A 254 3.22 -16.27 6.14
N GLN A 255 3.20 -15.07 6.76
CA GLN A 255 2.13 -14.06 6.64
C GLN A 255 2.67 -12.66 6.35
N THR A 256 3.77 -12.55 5.60
CA THR A 256 4.45 -11.27 5.33
C THR A 256 3.51 -10.21 4.75
N ALA A 257 2.68 -10.57 3.77
CA ALA A 257 1.74 -9.63 3.15
C ALA A 257 0.71 -9.08 4.16
N LEU A 258 0.21 -9.95 5.06
CA LEU A 258 -0.72 -9.55 6.12
C LEU A 258 -0.03 -8.60 7.12
N LEU A 259 1.23 -8.88 7.46
CA LEU A 259 2.04 -7.99 8.30
C LEU A 259 2.19 -6.62 7.69
N LEU A 260 2.65 -6.57 6.45
CA LEU A 260 2.83 -5.30 5.74
C LEU A 260 1.53 -4.49 5.72
N MET A 261 0.39 -5.16 5.49
CA MET A 261 -0.93 -4.54 5.55
C MET A 261 -1.22 -3.95 6.94
N ILE A 262 -1.01 -4.71 8.02
CA ILE A 262 -1.25 -4.27 9.39
C ILE A 262 -0.32 -3.12 9.78
N CYS A 263 0.96 -3.21 9.47
CA CYS A 263 1.92 -2.14 9.75
C CYS A 263 1.58 -0.86 9.00
N LYS A 264 1.23 -0.96 7.71
CA LYS A 264 0.79 0.19 6.92
C LYS A 264 -0.44 0.86 7.52
N SER A 265 -1.42 0.08 7.92
CA SER A 265 -2.65 0.58 8.54
C SER A 265 -2.41 1.20 9.91
N TYR A 266 -1.57 0.56 10.75
CA TYR A 266 -1.15 1.11 12.03
C TYR A 266 -0.46 2.46 11.87
N LEU A 267 0.52 2.53 10.96
CA LEU A 267 1.24 3.77 10.69
C LEU A 267 0.32 4.87 10.14
N ASN A 268 -0.64 4.54 9.27
CA ASN A 268 -1.65 5.49 8.82
C ASN A 268 -2.48 6.05 9.97
N ILE A 269 -2.85 5.23 10.96
CA ILE A 269 -3.56 5.70 12.15
C ILE A 269 -2.67 6.61 13.00
N CYS A 270 -1.38 6.27 13.16
CA CYS A 270 -0.42 7.07 13.89
C CYS A 270 -0.26 8.49 13.33
N PHE A 271 -0.52 8.72 12.04
CA PHE A 271 -0.52 10.07 11.45
C PHE A 271 -1.56 11.01 12.04
N TYR A 272 -2.68 10.47 12.49
CA TYR A 272 -3.80 11.25 13.00
C TYR A 272 -3.85 11.28 14.53
N MET A 273 -2.85 10.70 15.19
CA MET A 273 -2.82 10.53 16.64
C MET A 273 -1.54 11.06 17.26
N PRO A 274 -1.63 11.58 18.51
CA PRO A 274 -0.46 11.79 19.34
C PRO A 274 0.15 10.46 19.76
N VAL A 275 1.01 9.89 18.92
CA VAL A 275 1.68 8.62 19.21
C VAL A 275 3.10 8.83 19.64
N ASP A 276 3.63 7.90 20.45
CA ASP A 276 5.04 7.80 20.72
C ASP A 276 5.80 7.40 19.45
N TRP A 277 6.44 8.37 18.82
CA TRP A 277 7.24 8.16 17.62
C TRP A 277 8.43 7.24 17.83
N THR A 278 8.85 7.01 19.07
CA THR A 278 9.86 6.01 19.43
C THR A 278 9.32 4.62 19.17
N GLU A 279 8.06 4.38 19.50
CA GLU A 279 7.38 3.11 19.20
C GLU A 279 7.22 2.92 17.69
N VAL A 280 6.82 3.95 16.96
CA VAL A 280 6.73 3.93 15.48
C VAL A 280 8.07 3.57 14.86
N ARG A 281 9.18 4.22 15.28
CA ARG A 281 10.54 3.90 14.81
C ARG A 281 10.93 2.46 15.12
N LYS A 282 10.56 1.95 16.29
CA LYS A 282 10.80 0.55 16.65
C LYS A 282 10.11 -0.42 15.68
N TYR A 283 8.85 -0.17 15.33
CA TYR A 283 8.15 -1.00 14.34
C TYR A 283 8.76 -0.88 12.94
N LEU A 284 9.16 0.32 12.54
CA LEU A 284 9.89 0.52 11.29
C LEU A 284 11.23 -0.24 11.27
N ALA A 285 11.97 -0.24 12.38
CA ALA A 285 13.22 -0.98 12.52
C ALA A 285 12.99 -2.52 12.49
N ILE A 286 11.94 -3.00 13.17
CA ILE A 286 11.56 -4.41 13.12
C ILE A 286 11.23 -4.82 11.69
N MET A 287 10.47 -4.00 10.97
CA MET A 287 10.14 -4.26 9.58
C MET A 287 11.37 -4.24 8.67
N SER A 288 12.33 -3.34 8.90
CA SER A 288 13.58 -3.25 8.13
C SER A 288 14.49 -4.47 8.34
N ALA A 289 14.38 -5.15 9.47
CA ALA A 289 15.15 -6.35 9.79
C ALA A 289 14.59 -7.63 9.14
N PHE A 290 13.45 -7.55 8.45
CA PHE A 290 12.86 -8.69 7.74
C PHE A 290 13.74 -9.12 6.57
N GLY A 291 14.47 -10.22 6.75
CA GLY A 291 15.18 -10.90 5.67
C GLY A 291 14.22 -11.79 4.85
N GLY A 292 14.48 -11.94 3.56
CA GLY A 292 13.76 -12.88 2.70
C GLY A 292 12.52 -12.32 1.98
N LEU A 293 12.29 -11.01 2.04
CA LEU A 293 11.25 -10.35 1.23
C LEU A 293 11.59 -10.47 -0.27
N ASN A 294 10.60 -10.81 -1.07
CA ASN A 294 10.73 -10.67 -2.53
C ASN A 294 10.84 -9.18 -2.93
N LYS A 295 11.21 -8.89 -4.17
CA LYS A 295 11.43 -7.51 -4.63
C LYS A 295 10.20 -6.63 -4.49
N ASP A 296 9.00 -7.15 -4.71
CA ASP A 296 7.75 -6.39 -4.61
C ASP A 296 7.43 -6.06 -3.16
N ASP A 297 7.62 -7.01 -2.23
CA ASP A 297 7.46 -6.77 -0.80
C ASP A 297 8.50 -5.77 -0.28
N GLN A 298 9.77 -5.85 -0.75
CA GLN A 298 10.81 -4.87 -0.43
C GLN A 298 10.45 -3.47 -0.91
N ARG A 299 9.87 -3.34 -2.12
CA ARG A 299 9.39 -2.06 -2.66
C ARG A 299 8.24 -1.50 -1.84
N ASN A 300 7.21 -2.31 -1.57
CA ASN A 300 6.07 -1.92 -0.74
C ASN A 300 6.51 -1.52 0.66
N PHE A 301 7.47 -2.23 1.22
CA PHE A 301 8.06 -1.90 2.51
C PHE A 301 8.79 -0.55 2.48
N ARG A 302 9.65 -0.32 1.48
CA ARG A 302 10.38 0.94 1.31
C ARG A 302 9.43 2.12 1.12
N GLU A 303 8.33 1.94 0.36
CA GLU A 303 7.25 2.92 0.24
C GLU A 303 6.71 3.33 1.62
N ILE A 304 6.37 2.36 2.48
CA ILE A 304 5.85 2.61 3.83
C ILE A 304 6.88 3.37 4.68
N VAL A 305 8.14 2.94 4.66
CA VAL A 305 9.21 3.57 5.43
C VAL A 305 9.39 5.03 5.00
N TYR A 306 9.53 5.29 3.72
CA TYR A 306 9.75 6.63 3.19
C TYR A 306 8.56 7.56 3.45
N GLN A 307 7.32 7.09 3.27
CA GLN A 307 6.12 7.89 3.59
C GLN A 307 6.13 8.32 5.05
N ASN A 308 6.46 7.40 5.96
CA ASN A 308 6.44 7.68 7.40
C ASN A 308 7.63 8.55 7.85
N GLN A 309 8.83 8.30 7.35
CA GLN A 309 10.00 9.14 7.66
C GLN A 309 9.78 10.58 7.20
N PHE A 310 9.28 10.75 5.97
CA PHE A 310 9.01 12.07 5.42
C PHE A 310 7.94 12.83 6.22
N ALA A 311 6.84 12.17 6.51
CA ALA A 311 5.76 12.76 7.27
C ALA A 311 6.19 13.10 8.71
N LEU A 312 6.96 12.21 9.35
CA LEU A 312 7.54 12.50 10.67
C LEU A 312 8.42 13.76 10.62
N ALA A 313 9.34 13.84 9.66
CA ALA A 313 10.21 14.98 9.49
C ALA A 313 9.41 16.27 9.27
N LEU A 314 8.41 16.25 8.41
CA LEU A 314 7.56 17.41 8.14
C LEU A 314 6.71 17.79 9.36
N ASN A 315 5.98 16.86 9.98
CA ASN A 315 5.10 17.13 11.12
C ASN A 315 5.85 17.55 12.41
N THR A 316 7.14 17.27 12.49
CA THR A 316 8.02 17.75 13.57
C THR A 316 8.80 19.00 13.20
N GLY A 317 8.58 19.58 12.01
CA GLY A 317 9.26 20.79 11.55
C GLY A 317 10.75 20.61 11.20
N ARG A 318 11.21 19.37 11.04
CA ARG A 318 12.61 19.02 10.74
C ARG A 318 12.92 19.22 9.25
N PHE A 319 12.94 20.47 8.79
CA PHE A 319 13.27 20.81 7.40
C PHE A 319 14.67 20.38 6.97
N ASP A 320 15.61 20.23 7.90
CA ASP A 320 16.93 19.66 7.68
C ASP A 320 16.84 18.23 7.14
N LEU A 321 16.01 17.39 7.78
CA LEU A 321 15.74 16.02 7.34
C LEU A 321 14.93 15.98 6.06
N VAL A 322 13.92 16.85 5.92
CA VAL A 322 13.10 16.92 4.69
C VAL A 322 13.98 17.19 3.47
N LYS A 323 14.95 18.12 3.58
CA LYS A 323 15.89 18.44 2.49
C LYS A 323 16.79 17.27 2.09
N THR A 324 17.12 16.36 3.01
CA THR A 324 17.90 15.15 2.69
C THR A 324 17.01 14.03 2.14
N LEU A 325 15.79 13.90 2.64
CA LEU A 325 14.85 12.84 2.21
C LEU A 325 14.30 13.08 0.80
N ILE A 326 14.05 14.33 0.39
CA ILE A 326 13.52 14.61 -0.96
C ILE A 326 14.39 14.00 -2.05
N PRO A 327 15.70 14.28 -2.18
CA PRO A 327 16.52 13.71 -3.24
C PRO A 327 16.69 12.19 -3.12
N GLU A 328 16.75 11.64 -1.90
CA GLU A 328 16.84 10.20 -1.67
C GLU A 328 15.58 9.47 -2.19
N ILE A 329 14.40 9.95 -1.78
CA ILE A 329 13.13 9.34 -2.18
C ILE A 329 12.86 9.59 -3.66
N ASP A 330 13.19 10.77 -4.20
CA ASP A 330 13.01 11.07 -5.63
C ASP A 330 13.92 10.19 -6.51
N GLY A 331 15.15 9.93 -6.07
CA GLY A 331 16.05 8.95 -6.71
C GLY A 331 15.43 7.56 -6.74
N TRP A 332 14.90 7.09 -5.60
CA TRP A 332 14.20 5.81 -5.53
C TRP A 332 12.96 5.75 -6.44
N LEU A 333 12.15 6.81 -6.51
CA LEU A 333 11.00 6.87 -7.43
C LEU A 333 11.44 6.75 -8.89
N GLN A 334 12.60 7.30 -9.27
CA GLN A 334 13.16 7.18 -10.62
C GLN A 334 13.72 5.77 -10.88
N GLU A 335 14.39 5.15 -9.91
CA GLU A 335 14.90 3.78 -10.01
C GLU A 335 13.78 2.75 -10.20
N GLU A 336 12.63 2.98 -9.56
CA GLU A 336 11.45 2.10 -9.63
C GLU A 336 10.42 2.55 -10.69
N GLU A 337 10.81 3.44 -11.61
CA GLU A 337 9.93 3.91 -12.68
C GLU A 337 9.40 2.73 -13.51
N GLY A 338 8.10 2.71 -13.76
CA GLY A 338 7.40 1.61 -14.44
C GLY A 338 7.07 0.40 -13.55
N GLN A 339 7.59 0.33 -12.32
CA GLN A 339 7.24 -0.69 -11.32
C GLN A 339 6.25 -0.14 -10.27
N LEU A 340 6.36 1.15 -9.96
CA LEU A 340 5.40 1.86 -9.12
C LEU A 340 4.23 2.37 -9.97
N SER A 341 3.02 2.23 -9.43
CA SER A 341 1.84 2.86 -10.02
C SER A 341 1.83 4.38 -9.75
N ASP A 342 1.16 5.15 -10.61
CA ASP A 342 0.93 6.58 -10.36
C ASP A 342 0.32 6.84 -8.98
N ALA A 343 -0.60 5.96 -8.52
CA ALA A 343 -1.23 6.07 -7.21
C ALA A 343 -0.24 5.95 -6.03
N GLN A 344 0.88 5.26 -6.21
CA GLN A 344 1.94 5.13 -5.20
C GLN A 344 2.93 6.30 -5.27
N ALA A 345 3.24 6.82 -6.45
CA ALA A 345 4.18 7.93 -6.62
C ALA A 345 3.56 9.30 -6.26
N LEU A 346 2.28 9.51 -6.56
CA LEU A 346 1.58 10.79 -6.37
C LEU A 346 1.63 11.33 -4.93
N PRO A 347 1.46 10.53 -3.85
CA PRO A 347 1.57 11.05 -2.49
C PRO A 347 2.95 11.63 -2.16
N PHE A 348 4.03 11.03 -2.67
CA PHE A 348 5.38 11.57 -2.49
C PHE A 348 5.56 12.91 -3.20
N LEU A 349 5.17 12.99 -4.46
CA LEU A 349 5.26 14.25 -5.23
C LEU A 349 4.40 15.35 -4.60
N CYS A 350 3.22 15.01 -4.06
CA CYS A 350 2.38 15.93 -3.30
C CYS A 350 3.11 16.45 -2.06
N ASN A 351 3.65 15.54 -1.24
CA ASN A 351 4.39 15.89 -0.02
C ASN A 351 5.66 16.71 -0.32
N PHE A 352 6.37 16.42 -1.41
CA PHE A 352 7.51 17.23 -1.84
C PHE A 352 7.07 18.65 -2.25
N THR A 353 5.94 18.76 -2.98
CA THR A 353 5.36 20.05 -3.35
C THR A 353 5.04 20.90 -2.11
N VAL A 354 4.39 20.27 -1.10
CA VAL A 354 4.06 20.93 0.17
C VAL A 354 5.33 21.36 0.91
N ALA A 355 6.30 20.47 1.07
CA ALA A 355 7.52 20.75 1.82
C ALA A 355 8.35 21.88 1.20
N GLU A 356 8.50 21.88 -0.11
CA GLU A 356 9.19 22.93 -0.85
C GLU A 356 8.43 24.26 -0.79
N PHE A 357 7.09 24.21 -0.86
CA PHE A 357 6.24 25.39 -0.71
C PHE A 357 6.36 26.01 0.70
N LEU A 358 6.28 25.20 1.75
CA LEU A 358 6.42 25.63 3.14
C LEU A 358 7.84 26.17 3.44
N SER A 359 8.85 25.67 2.73
CA SER A 359 10.23 26.17 2.80
C SER A 359 10.46 27.42 1.96
N GLU A 360 9.43 27.96 1.30
CA GLU A 360 9.50 29.09 0.36
C GLU A 360 10.41 28.84 -0.86
N ASN A 361 10.77 27.57 -1.14
CA ASN A 361 11.42 27.17 -2.37
C ASN A 361 10.39 26.96 -3.48
N TYR A 362 9.80 28.06 -3.95
CA TYR A 362 8.71 28.03 -4.93
C TYR A 362 9.11 27.42 -6.27
N SER A 363 10.39 27.52 -6.66
CA SER A 363 10.90 26.85 -7.87
C SER A 363 10.90 25.34 -7.73
N GLY A 364 11.31 24.81 -6.57
CA GLY A 364 11.25 23.38 -6.24
C GLY A 364 9.80 22.87 -6.17
N ALA A 365 8.93 23.62 -5.47
CA ALA A 365 7.51 23.32 -5.38
C ALA A 365 6.84 23.25 -6.79
N ASN A 366 7.14 24.22 -7.66
CA ASN A 366 6.62 24.23 -9.03
C ASN A 366 7.08 23.02 -9.84
N ARG A 367 8.33 22.60 -9.70
CA ARG A 367 8.87 21.41 -10.39
C ARG A 367 8.07 20.15 -10.03
N PHE A 368 7.80 19.92 -8.76
CA PHE A 368 7.04 18.75 -8.31
C PHE A 368 5.54 18.85 -8.68
N ALA A 369 4.94 20.03 -8.54
CA ALA A 369 3.56 20.26 -8.98
C ALA A 369 3.38 19.98 -10.49
N GLN A 370 4.33 20.42 -11.32
CA GLN A 370 4.32 20.11 -12.76
C GLN A 370 4.45 18.61 -13.04
N ARG A 371 5.28 17.88 -12.29
CA ARG A 371 5.38 16.41 -12.43
C ARG A 371 4.05 15.75 -12.16
N ILE A 372 3.32 16.15 -11.09
CA ILE A 372 1.97 15.66 -10.80
C ILE A 372 1.05 15.89 -11.98
N LEU A 373 1.00 17.12 -12.50
CA LEU A 373 0.07 17.51 -13.57
C LEU A 373 0.37 16.87 -14.93
N ASN A 374 1.62 16.42 -15.14
CA ASN A 374 2.06 15.75 -16.37
C ASN A 374 1.89 14.22 -16.33
N LEU A 375 1.52 13.62 -15.19
CA LEU A 375 1.25 12.19 -15.13
C LEU A 375 0.04 11.81 -15.99
N PRO A 376 0.13 10.70 -16.77
CA PRO A 376 -0.89 10.35 -17.74
C PRO A 376 -2.21 9.94 -17.10
N ASN A 377 -2.18 9.26 -15.94
CA ASN A 377 -3.38 8.76 -15.27
C ASN A 377 -3.92 9.75 -14.23
N ARG A 378 -4.54 10.82 -14.71
CA ARG A 378 -5.16 11.82 -13.81
C ARG A 378 -6.28 11.29 -12.93
N LYS A 379 -6.85 10.13 -13.24
CA LYS A 379 -7.94 9.53 -12.45
C LYS A 379 -7.44 8.74 -11.24
N ALA A 380 -6.16 8.42 -11.17
CA ALA A 380 -5.60 7.64 -10.06
C ALA A 380 -5.80 8.34 -8.69
N ARG A 381 -5.60 9.66 -8.64
CA ARG A 381 -5.71 10.51 -7.45
C ARG A 381 -6.15 11.91 -7.87
N ILE A 382 -7.46 12.07 -8.17
CA ILE A 382 -8.04 13.35 -8.61
C ILE A 382 -7.82 14.45 -7.57
N ASP A 383 -7.92 14.11 -6.29
CA ASP A 383 -7.65 15.00 -5.15
C ASP A 383 -6.25 15.64 -5.21
N ILE A 384 -5.21 14.86 -5.52
CA ILE A 384 -3.82 15.35 -5.63
C ILE A 384 -3.65 16.21 -6.90
N HIS A 385 -4.30 15.84 -8.01
CA HIS A 385 -4.23 16.64 -9.22
C HIS A 385 -4.92 18.00 -9.05
N ASP A 386 -6.10 18.04 -8.41
CA ASP A 386 -6.82 19.27 -8.11
C ASP A 386 -6.02 20.17 -7.14
N PHE A 387 -5.43 19.57 -6.11
CA PHE A 387 -4.50 20.23 -5.21
C PHE A 387 -3.30 20.85 -5.96
N ALA A 388 -2.62 20.05 -6.79
CA ALA A 388 -1.45 20.52 -7.53
C ALA A 388 -1.80 21.67 -8.47
N LEU A 389 -2.96 21.63 -9.15
CA LEU A 389 -3.43 22.71 -10.00
C LEU A 389 -3.69 24.00 -9.21
N THR A 390 -4.30 23.88 -8.04
CA THR A 390 -4.61 25.00 -7.17
C THR A 390 -3.35 25.62 -6.57
N LEU A 391 -2.46 24.77 -6.01
CA LEU A 391 -1.23 25.27 -5.40
C LEU A 391 -0.26 25.81 -6.45
N GLN A 392 -0.23 25.28 -7.66
CA GLN A 392 0.59 25.81 -8.75
C GLN A 392 0.24 27.28 -9.06
N ALA A 393 -1.03 27.65 -9.04
CA ALA A 393 -1.41 29.05 -9.26
C ALA A 393 -0.90 29.95 -8.11
N VAL A 394 -0.96 29.49 -6.86
CA VAL A 394 -0.37 30.22 -5.72
C VAL A 394 1.15 30.33 -5.87
N ILE A 395 1.84 29.26 -6.27
CA ILE A 395 3.28 29.23 -6.52
C ILE A 395 3.67 30.21 -7.63
N GLN A 396 2.92 30.29 -8.72
CA GLN A 396 3.22 31.23 -9.82
C GLN A 396 3.01 32.69 -9.37
N TYR A 397 2.08 32.95 -8.45
CA TYR A 397 1.95 34.27 -7.84
C TYR A 397 3.22 34.65 -7.06
N GLU A 398 3.77 33.74 -6.27
CA GLU A 398 5.01 33.96 -5.51
C GLU A 398 6.25 34.11 -6.42
N LEU A 399 6.27 33.42 -7.55
CA LEU A 399 7.33 33.54 -8.56
C LEU A 399 7.20 34.82 -9.42
N ASN A 400 6.21 35.67 -9.16
CA ASN A 400 5.90 36.87 -9.94
C ASN A 400 5.69 36.62 -11.44
N ASN A 401 5.23 35.42 -11.81
CA ASN A 401 4.95 35.04 -13.20
C ASN A 401 3.51 35.41 -13.56
N THR A 402 3.26 36.71 -13.77
CA THR A 402 1.91 37.26 -13.94
C THR A 402 1.15 36.62 -15.09
N GLY A 403 1.76 36.47 -16.26
CA GLY A 403 1.09 35.92 -17.45
C GLY A 403 0.65 34.45 -17.26
N LEU A 404 1.53 33.61 -16.69
CA LEU A 404 1.18 32.22 -16.41
C LEU A 404 0.16 32.13 -15.29
N ASN A 405 0.24 32.98 -14.26
CA ASN A 405 -0.71 33.02 -13.15
C ASN A 405 -2.12 33.37 -13.64
N GLU A 406 -2.26 34.41 -14.50
CA GLU A 406 -3.53 34.78 -15.11
C GLU A 406 -4.14 33.60 -15.90
N TYR A 407 -3.31 32.93 -16.73
CA TYR A 407 -3.75 31.76 -17.48
C TYR A 407 -4.22 30.62 -16.57
N LEU A 408 -3.43 30.26 -15.55
CA LEU A 408 -3.78 29.20 -14.59
C LEU A 408 -5.04 29.54 -13.80
N THR A 409 -5.19 30.79 -13.36
CA THR A 409 -6.36 31.28 -12.64
C THR A 409 -7.62 31.14 -13.49
N GLN A 410 -7.58 31.55 -14.76
CA GLN A 410 -8.70 31.43 -15.67
C GLN A 410 -9.02 29.96 -16.01
N SER A 411 -8.01 29.17 -16.26
CA SER A 411 -8.13 27.74 -16.59
C SER A 411 -8.67 26.94 -15.40
N GLY A 412 -8.13 27.18 -14.19
CA GLY A 412 -8.57 26.54 -12.97
C GLY A 412 -10.04 26.87 -12.65
N LYS A 413 -10.44 28.13 -12.73
CA LYS A 413 -11.86 28.52 -12.57
C LYS A 413 -12.78 27.78 -13.53
N ARG A 414 -12.37 27.61 -14.81
CA ARG A 414 -13.15 26.84 -15.80
C ARG A 414 -13.20 25.35 -15.48
N HIS A 415 -12.08 24.79 -15.01
CA HIS A 415 -11.98 23.38 -14.63
C HIS A 415 -12.94 23.07 -13.46
N PHE A 416 -12.87 23.83 -12.37
CA PHE A 416 -13.66 23.59 -11.18
C PHE A 416 -15.15 23.95 -11.33
N ARG A 417 -15.50 24.96 -12.14
CA ARG A 417 -16.92 25.27 -12.43
C ARG A 417 -17.69 24.14 -13.13
N LYS A 418 -16.98 23.25 -13.83
CA LYS A 418 -17.59 22.07 -14.47
C LYS A 418 -17.87 20.92 -13.50
N LYS A 419 -17.28 20.96 -12.31
CA LYS A 419 -17.50 19.99 -11.24
C LYS A 419 -18.61 20.56 -10.35
N GLU A 420 -19.87 20.25 -10.60
CA GLU A 420 -21.05 20.79 -9.91
C GLU A 420 -21.21 20.32 -8.45
N THR A 421 -20.13 20.18 -7.69
CA THR A 421 -20.15 19.62 -6.32
C THR A 421 -19.72 20.66 -5.27
N TYR A 422 -20.23 20.53 -4.04
CA TYR A 422 -19.81 21.31 -2.84
C TYR A 422 -18.30 21.28 -2.61
N GLU A 423 -17.63 20.30 -3.17
CA GLU A 423 -16.26 19.92 -2.94
C GLU A 423 -15.22 20.83 -3.61
N VAL A 424 -15.66 21.72 -4.53
CA VAL A 424 -14.75 22.64 -5.27
C VAL A 424 -14.84 24.09 -4.78
N GLN A 425 -15.55 24.35 -3.67
CA GLN A 425 -15.68 25.70 -3.15
C GLN A 425 -14.35 26.29 -2.69
N PHE A 426 -13.49 25.46 -2.12
CA PHE A 426 -12.14 25.86 -1.69
C PHE A 426 -11.30 26.33 -2.87
N GLU A 427 -11.19 25.52 -3.91
CA GLU A 427 -10.40 25.81 -5.09
C GLU A 427 -10.92 27.06 -5.82
N LEU A 428 -12.23 27.17 -5.99
CA LEU A 428 -12.85 28.34 -6.59
C LEU A 428 -12.62 29.61 -5.78
N LEU A 429 -12.64 29.52 -4.45
CA LEU A 429 -12.30 30.62 -3.55
C LEU A 429 -10.86 31.08 -3.78
N VAL A 430 -9.89 30.17 -3.76
CA VAL A 430 -8.47 30.47 -3.99
C VAL A 430 -8.27 31.18 -5.34
N PHE A 431 -8.84 30.66 -6.43
CA PHE A 431 -8.71 31.27 -7.76
C PHE A 431 -9.39 32.64 -7.86
N ARG A 432 -10.49 32.88 -7.14
CA ARG A 432 -11.11 34.22 -7.09
C ARG A 432 -10.22 35.22 -6.37
N GLN A 433 -9.61 34.81 -5.27
CA GLN A 433 -8.73 35.72 -4.49
C GLN A 433 -7.42 35.98 -5.23
N LEU A 434 -6.86 34.99 -5.94
CA LEU A 434 -5.68 35.21 -6.81
C LEU A 434 -5.98 36.23 -7.91
N GLU A 435 -7.16 36.17 -8.53
CA GLU A 435 -7.57 37.18 -9.53
C GLU A 435 -7.61 38.59 -8.93
N LEU A 436 -8.11 38.74 -7.69
CA LEU A 436 -8.12 40.03 -7.00
C LEU A 436 -6.70 40.49 -6.64
N LEU A 437 -5.83 39.58 -6.20
CA LEU A 437 -4.43 39.88 -5.90
C LEU A 437 -3.66 40.37 -7.13
N LEU A 438 -3.93 39.79 -8.30
CA LEU A 438 -3.31 40.19 -9.56
C LEU A 438 -3.77 41.60 -10.03
N ARG A 439 -4.98 42.01 -9.65
CA ARG A 439 -5.54 43.33 -9.96
C ARG A 439 -5.21 44.40 -8.92
N ALA A 440 -4.72 44.01 -7.73
CA ALA A 440 -4.41 44.94 -6.65
C ALA A 440 -3.18 45.80 -7.00
N ASN A 441 -3.35 47.12 -6.92
CA ASN A 441 -2.31 48.10 -7.28
C ASN A 441 -1.52 48.59 -6.07
N SER A 442 -1.93 48.23 -4.87
CA SER A 442 -1.27 48.67 -3.62
C SER A 442 -1.14 47.55 -2.60
N GLU A 443 -0.13 47.63 -1.74
CA GLU A 443 0.06 46.70 -0.63
C GLU A 443 -1.13 46.70 0.35
N LYS A 444 -1.82 47.86 0.49
CA LYS A 444 -3.05 47.95 1.30
C LYS A 444 -4.18 47.10 0.71
N GLU A 445 -4.36 47.16 -0.61
CA GLU A 445 -5.35 46.32 -1.31
C GLU A 445 -5.00 44.85 -1.21
N LYS A 446 -3.75 44.45 -1.45
CA LYS A 446 -3.30 43.05 -1.28
C LYS A 446 -3.58 42.55 0.13
N LYS A 447 -3.24 43.30 1.17
CA LYS A 447 -3.54 42.93 2.55
C LYS A 447 -5.05 42.78 2.80
N GLN A 448 -5.88 43.59 2.18
CA GLN A 448 -7.32 43.42 2.30
C GLN A 448 -7.82 42.14 1.62
N VAL A 449 -7.27 41.78 0.47
CA VAL A 449 -7.59 40.51 -0.20
C VAL A 449 -7.18 39.30 0.68
N PHE A 450 -6.00 39.33 1.30
CA PHE A 450 -5.57 38.27 2.22
C PHE A 450 -6.45 38.16 3.47
N ARG A 451 -6.94 39.28 4.04
CA ARG A 451 -7.92 39.23 5.14
C ARG A 451 -9.23 38.56 4.71
N ASN A 452 -9.74 38.95 3.54
CA ASN A 452 -10.98 38.38 3.00
C ASN A 452 -10.81 36.89 2.72
N LEU A 453 -9.64 36.48 2.19
CA LEU A 453 -9.32 35.06 1.97
C LEU A 453 -9.37 34.28 3.28
N LEU A 454 -8.69 34.75 4.33
CA LEU A 454 -8.66 34.08 5.64
C LEU A 454 -10.06 33.94 6.23
N THR A 455 -10.84 35.04 6.26
CA THR A 455 -12.24 34.98 6.76
C THR A 455 -13.07 33.98 5.99
N SER A 456 -12.92 33.93 4.66
CA SER A 456 -13.67 32.98 3.82
C SER A 456 -13.22 31.54 4.01
N LEU A 457 -11.91 31.30 4.23
CA LEU A 457 -11.39 29.95 4.53
C LEU A 457 -11.84 29.46 5.91
N GLU A 458 -11.88 30.33 6.92
CA GLU A 458 -12.40 30.01 8.26
C GLU A 458 -13.91 29.67 8.23
N GLN A 459 -14.67 30.42 7.44
CA GLN A 459 -16.09 30.14 7.25
C GLN A 459 -16.28 28.80 6.53
N LEU A 460 -15.56 28.57 5.44
CA LEU A 460 -15.59 27.34 4.67
C LEU A 460 -15.24 26.10 5.53
N ALA A 461 -14.22 26.23 6.40
CA ALA A 461 -13.83 25.18 7.32
C ALA A 461 -14.92 24.81 8.34
N LYS A 462 -15.84 25.75 8.67
CA LYS A 462 -17.00 25.49 9.54
C LYS A 462 -18.18 24.87 8.80
N GLU A 463 -18.35 25.21 7.53
CA GLU A 463 -19.48 24.76 6.70
C GLU A 463 -19.24 23.36 6.12
N ILE A 464 -18.00 23.04 5.78
CA ILE A 464 -17.66 21.72 5.24
C ILE A 464 -17.55 20.70 6.38
N PRO A 465 -18.23 19.56 6.29
CA PRO A 465 -18.07 18.50 7.27
C PRO A 465 -16.60 18.17 7.49
N ALA A 466 -16.17 18.07 8.74
CA ALA A 466 -14.80 17.73 9.09
C ALA A 466 -14.33 16.42 8.44
N SER A 467 -15.25 15.60 7.98
CA SER A 467 -15.01 14.37 7.23
C SER A 467 -14.47 14.57 5.80
N ILE A 468 -14.63 15.74 5.17
CA ILE A 468 -14.16 16.00 3.80
C ILE A 468 -12.73 16.54 3.85
N PRO A 469 -11.70 15.77 3.39
CA PRO A 469 -10.33 16.25 3.35
C PRO A 469 -10.17 17.31 2.25
N LEU A 470 -9.83 18.53 2.62
CA LEU A 470 -9.48 19.59 1.67
C LEU A 470 -7.96 19.71 1.60
N LEU A 471 -7.35 19.02 0.63
CA LEU A 471 -5.92 19.17 0.37
C LEU A 471 -5.60 20.62 -0.04
N GLY A 472 -4.59 21.20 0.62
CA GLY A 472 -4.16 22.57 0.35
C GLY A 472 -4.82 23.64 1.23
N LEU A 473 -5.88 23.32 1.96
CA LEU A 473 -6.54 24.31 2.83
C LEU A 473 -5.58 24.88 3.87
N ASN A 474 -4.84 24.02 4.57
CA ASN A 474 -3.89 24.44 5.60
C ASN A 474 -2.74 25.24 4.99
N GLU A 475 -2.18 24.79 3.88
CA GLU A 475 -1.06 25.42 3.19
C GLU A 475 -1.44 26.83 2.70
N VAL A 476 -2.63 26.98 2.09
CA VAL A 476 -3.13 28.29 1.62
C VAL A 476 -3.48 29.19 2.80
N THR A 477 -4.04 28.65 3.88
CA THR A 477 -4.32 29.41 5.11
C THR A 477 -3.03 29.96 5.72
N MET A 478 -2.02 29.11 5.89
CA MET A 478 -0.71 29.51 6.42
C MET A 478 -0.02 30.55 5.51
N TRP A 479 -0.11 30.35 4.18
CA TRP A 479 0.40 31.33 3.21
C TRP A 479 -0.28 32.69 3.35
N ALA A 480 -1.61 32.72 3.45
CA ALA A 480 -2.34 33.99 3.63
C ALA A 480 -1.99 34.68 4.95
N HIS A 481 -1.83 33.92 6.04
CA HIS A 481 -1.32 34.45 7.32
C HIS A 481 0.09 35.03 7.21
N ALA A 482 1.00 34.32 6.54
CA ALA A 482 2.37 34.79 6.34
C ALA A 482 2.40 36.13 5.60
N LYS A 483 1.63 36.25 4.51
CA LYS A 483 1.53 37.49 3.70
C LYS A 483 0.87 38.64 4.45
N LEU A 484 -0.18 38.37 5.21
CA LEU A 484 -0.88 39.41 5.98
C LEU A 484 -0.01 39.98 7.07
N ASN A 485 0.78 39.15 7.77
CA ASN A 485 1.59 39.51 8.92
C ASN A 485 3.03 39.89 8.55
N GLY A 486 3.45 39.70 7.27
CA GLY A 486 4.81 40.02 6.83
C GLY A 486 5.90 39.11 7.45
N VAL A 487 5.55 37.85 7.73
CA VAL A 487 6.46 36.83 8.27
C VAL A 487 6.67 35.72 7.23
N SER A 488 7.74 34.93 7.39
CA SER A 488 7.96 33.81 6.48
C SER A 488 6.91 32.71 6.65
N LEU A 489 6.56 32.03 5.56
CA LEU A 489 5.63 30.90 5.58
C LEU A 489 6.15 29.77 6.47
N GLN A 490 7.47 29.51 6.43
CA GLN A 490 8.12 28.53 7.29
C GLN A 490 7.93 28.86 8.78
N ALA A 491 8.04 30.16 9.17
CA ALA A 491 7.82 30.57 10.57
C ALA A 491 6.36 30.36 11.01
N VAL A 492 5.38 30.58 10.13
CA VAL A 492 3.98 30.30 10.43
C VAL A 492 3.77 28.79 10.63
N PHE A 493 4.32 27.98 9.73
CA PHE A 493 4.23 26.52 9.83
C PHE A 493 4.87 25.99 11.12
N LEU A 494 6.08 26.43 11.48
CA LEU A 494 6.76 25.99 12.70
C LEU A 494 5.97 26.33 13.97
N ARG A 495 5.32 27.50 14.03
CA ARG A 495 4.42 27.85 15.15
C ARG A 495 3.21 26.90 15.26
N GLU A 496 2.61 26.50 14.14
CA GLU A 496 1.53 25.52 14.16
C GLU A 496 2.03 24.12 14.58
N VAL A 497 3.24 23.74 14.15
CA VAL A 497 3.89 22.49 14.62
C VAL A 497 4.10 22.53 16.12
N GLU A 498 4.70 23.61 16.67
CA GLU A 498 4.90 23.77 18.12
C GLU A 498 3.60 23.72 18.91
N LYS A 499 2.54 24.38 18.43
CA LYS A 499 1.23 24.36 19.05
C LYS A 499 0.62 22.94 19.05
N ASN A 500 0.72 22.22 17.93
CA ASN A 500 0.26 20.85 17.84
C ASN A 500 1.06 19.92 18.76
N LEU A 501 2.39 20.06 18.82
CA LEU A 501 3.25 19.29 19.72
C LEU A 501 2.97 19.60 21.20
N ALA A 502 2.64 20.85 21.56
CA ALA A 502 2.25 21.23 22.91
C ALA A 502 0.91 20.58 23.30
N ALA A 503 -0.10 20.66 22.43
CA ALA A 503 -1.37 20.00 22.64
C ALA A 503 -1.24 18.47 22.81
N LEU A 504 -0.29 17.84 22.07
CA LEU A 504 0.03 16.43 22.20
C LEU A 504 0.64 16.10 23.58
N ARG A 505 1.53 16.96 24.10
CA ARG A 505 2.13 16.79 25.44
C ARG A 505 1.07 16.89 26.53
N GLU A 506 0.17 17.85 26.43
CA GLU A 506 -0.93 18.03 27.38
C GLU A 506 -1.92 16.84 27.38
N ALA A 507 -2.12 16.20 26.22
CA ALA A 507 -2.93 15.00 26.10
C ALA A 507 -2.21 13.70 26.56
N GLY A 508 -1.00 13.79 27.14
CA GLY A 508 -0.22 12.66 27.62
C GLY A 508 0.54 11.88 26.54
N GLY A 509 0.63 12.43 25.33
CA GLY A 509 1.46 11.89 24.24
C GLY A 509 2.94 12.20 24.45
N MET A 510 3.83 11.22 24.28
CA MET A 510 5.28 11.46 24.26
C MET A 510 5.68 12.11 22.94
N VAL A 511 6.28 13.28 23.03
CA VAL A 511 6.92 13.96 21.91
C VAL A 511 8.36 13.45 21.78
N PRO A 512 8.90 13.24 20.58
CA PRO A 512 10.28 12.83 20.41
C PRO A 512 11.21 13.84 21.11
N GLU A 513 11.93 13.41 22.14
CA GLU A 513 13.04 14.20 22.65
C GLU A 513 14.12 14.30 21.57
N GLU A 514 14.61 15.51 21.37
CA GLU A 514 15.80 15.78 20.58
C GLU A 514 16.99 15.03 21.19
N LYS A 515 17.31 13.85 20.63
CA LYS A 515 18.65 13.30 20.78
C LYS A 515 19.36 13.48 19.45
N ASN A 516 20.37 14.35 19.52
CA ASN A 516 21.37 14.67 18.51
C ASN A 516 21.85 13.45 17.70
#